data_f08229825efc0b5ec968dcad56f4b25e
#
_entry.id   f08229825efc0b5ec968dcad56f4b25e
#
_cell.length_a   1.000
_cell.length_b   1.000
_cell.length_c   1.000
_cell.angle_alpha   90.00
_cell.angle_beta   90.00
_cell.angle_gamma   90.00
#
_symmetry.space_group_name_H-M   'P 1'
#
loop_
_entity.id
_entity.type
_entity.pdbx_description
1 polymer ?
#
loop_
_entity_poly.entity_id
_entity_poly.type
_entity_poly.pdbx_seq_one_letter_code
_entity_poly.pdbx_strand_id
1 'polypeptide(L)'
;MNTSRVSAALPASQTLPWSVARPVKTLWLFFRRKPLGALGSTIILVVVLTGVFGPLVAPYEPDDIGVAKKYAMPSWHGTLLGADQFGRDVLSRMLYGARISLVVGVVASTAGTLVGAILGLMSGYWGGRTDAIMQRFIDILMSFPLIILALTLLTALQRSLATVIVAIGVPFIPYGARVVRASTLVIKEIQFVEAARAIGCSDLRIIARHIAPSCVSLYLVLTTGFIGVAIITESALGFLGLSIPPPTPTLGGMLSEALALLMFAPHVAVAPGVFITLAVFAFNVLGDALRDVLDPRLRGRG
;
A
#
# COMPACT_ATOMS: atom_id res chain seq x y z
N MET A 1 42.71 -56.89 4.67
CA MET A 1 42.45 -55.59 5.26
C MET A 1 42.38 -54.59 4.10
N ASN A 2 41.19 -54.24 3.71
CA ASN A 2 40.89 -53.45 2.52
C ASN A 2 40.26 -52.12 2.96
N THR A 3 41.06 -51.05 2.98
CA THR A 3 40.60 -49.71 3.34
C THR A 3 40.20 -48.97 2.07
N SER A 4 38.97 -49.13 1.64
CA SER A 4 38.37 -48.35 0.60
C SER A 4 38.14 -46.90 1.09
N ARG A 5 38.87 -45.97 0.56
CA ARG A 5 38.71 -44.54 0.78
C ARG A 5 37.36 -44.11 0.18
N VAL A 6 36.44 -43.75 1.03
CA VAL A 6 35.24 -43.03 0.64
C VAL A 6 35.63 -41.57 0.46
N SER A 7 35.94 -41.20 -0.79
CA SER A 7 36.11 -39.79 -1.20
C SER A 7 34.70 -39.19 -1.32
N ALA A 8 34.23 -38.51 -0.28
CA ALA A 8 33.04 -37.68 -0.35
C ALA A 8 33.36 -36.48 -1.23
N ALA A 9 32.98 -36.54 -2.50
CA ALA A 9 32.95 -35.40 -3.39
C ALA A 9 31.92 -34.41 -2.85
N LEU A 10 32.41 -33.27 -2.36
CA LEU A 10 31.53 -32.12 -2.05
C LEU A 10 30.80 -31.73 -3.35
N PRO A 11 29.47 -31.52 -3.31
CA PRO A 11 28.75 -31.08 -4.48
C PRO A 11 29.29 -29.70 -4.90
N ALA A 12 29.74 -29.62 -6.17
CA ALA A 12 30.19 -28.40 -6.79
C ALA A 12 29.20 -27.28 -6.49
N SER A 13 29.76 -26.17 -5.99
CA SER A 13 29.02 -24.91 -5.80
C SER A 13 28.24 -24.61 -7.06
N GLN A 14 26.90 -24.78 -7.01
CA GLN A 14 26.01 -24.29 -8.05
C GLN A 14 26.08 -22.77 -7.99
N THR A 15 26.99 -22.21 -8.78
CA THR A 15 26.95 -20.80 -9.14
C THR A 15 25.60 -20.58 -9.84
N LEU A 16 24.68 -19.96 -9.13
CA LEU A 16 23.42 -19.50 -9.71
C LEU A 16 23.75 -18.57 -10.88
N PRO A 17 23.39 -18.93 -12.12
CA PRO A 17 23.55 -18.00 -13.22
C PRO A 17 22.56 -16.87 -13.02
N TRP A 18 23.05 -15.71 -12.61
CA TRP A 18 22.36 -14.44 -12.75
C TRP A 18 22.29 -14.10 -14.26
N SER A 19 21.65 -14.96 -15.04
CA SER A 19 21.28 -14.59 -16.37
C SER A 19 20.16 -13.56 -16.24
N VAL A 20 20.47 -12.32 -16.58
CA VAL A 20 19.50 -11.26 -16.89
C VAL A 20 18.76 -11.68 -18.16
N ALA A 21 18.09 -12.84 -18.09
CA ALA A 21 17.37 -13.43 -19.19
C ALA A 21 16.01 -12.76 -19.33
N ARG A 22 15.99 -11.73 -20.19
CA ARG A 22 14.83 -11.24 -20.91
C ARG A 22 13.58 -11.03 -20.03
N PRO A 23 13.45 -9.88 -19.36
CA PRO A 23 12.31 -9.58 -18.48
C PRO A 23 10.95 -9.76 -19.20
N VAL A 24 10.90 -9.55 -20.50
CA VAL A 24 9.69 -9.69 -21.33
C VAL A 24 9.19 -11.15 -21.40
N LYS A 25 10.08 -12.16 -21.54
CA LYS A 25 9.64 -13.56 -21.54
C LYS A 25 9.13 -14.01 -20.17
N THR A 26 9.76 -13.55 -19.12
CA THR A 26 9.34 -13.87 -17.74
C THR A 26 7.99 -13.22 -17.40
N LEU A 27 7.79 -11.96 -17.81
CA LEU A 27 6.50 -11.28 -17.72
C LEU A 27 5.42 -12.02 -18.51
N TRP A 28 5.67 -12.38 -19.76
CA TRP A 28 4.71 -13.08 -20.60
C TRP A 28 4.32 -14.45 -20.01
N LEU A 29 5.28 -15.21 -19.48
CA LEU A 29 5.02 -16.48 -18.80
C LEU A 29 4.23 -16.29 -17.49
N PHE A 30 4.47 -15.22 -16.76
CA PHE A 30 3.71 -14.85 -15.58
C PHE A 30 2.24 -14.55 -15.94
N PHE A 31 2.01 -13.73 -16.97
CA PHE A 31 0.66 -13.43 -17.49
C PHE A 31 -0.11 -14.69 -17.93
N ARG A 32 0.58 -15.65 -18.54
CA ARG A 32 -0.05 -16.88 -19.03
C ARG A 32 -0.32 -17.91 -17.93
N ARG A 33 0.53 -17.96 -16.89
CA ARG A 33 0.43 -18.96 -15.81
C ARG A 33 -0.42 -18.52 -14.63
N LYS A 34 -0.59 -17.20 -14.42
CA LYS A 34 -1.40 -16.62 -13.32
C LYS A 34 -2.36 -15.55 -13.86
N PRO A 35 -3.50 -15.93 -14.44
CA PRO A 35 -4.40 -14.98 -15.11
C PRO A 35 -4.97 -13.93 -14.14
N LEU A 36 -5.23 -14.28 -12.89
CA LEU A 36 -5.66 -13.31 -11.86
C LEU A 36 -4.56 -12.29 -11.52
N GLY A 37 -3.29 -12.74 -11.44
CA GLY A 37 -2.16 -11.85 -11.25
C GLY A 37 -1.95 -10.90 -12.44
N ALA A 38 -2.20 -11.39 -13.66
CA ALA A 38 -2.17 -10.59 -14.88
C ALA A 38 -3.26 -9.51 -14.88
N LEU A 39 -4.50 -9.90 -14.57
CA LEU A 39 -5.62 -8.96 -14.46
C LEU A 39 -5.33 -7.89 -13.40
N GLY A 40 -4.91 -8.29 -12.20
CA GLY A 40 -4.53 -7.37 -11.13
C GLY A 40 -3.42 -6.40 -11.55
N SER A 41 -2.36 -6.89 -12.20
CA SER A 41 -1.26 -6.04 -12.69
C SER A 41 -1.72 -5.04 -13.74
N THR A 42 -2.63 -5.43 -14.64
CA THR A 42 -3.21 -4.52 -15.63
C THR A 42 -4.05 -3.43 -14.97
N ILE A 43 -4.91 -3.81 -14.02
CA ILE A 43 -5.74 -2.84 -13.29
C ILE A 43 -4.85 -1.89 -12.49
N ILE A 44 -3.78 -2.37 -11.82
CA ILE A 44 -2.83 -1.51 -11.11
C ILE A 44 -2.18 -0.51 -12.06
N LEU A 45 -1.73 -0.99 -13.23
CA LEU A 45 -1.12 -0.11 -14.22
C LEU A 45 -2.09 1.00 -14.61
N VAL A 46 -3.35 0.67 -14.91
CA VAL A 46 -4.39 1.65 -15.23
C VAL A 46 -4.62 2.61 -14.06
N VAL A 47 -4.78 2.10 -12.83
CA VAL A 47 -5.01 2.93 -11.64
C VAL A 47 -3.84 3.88 -11.38
N VAL A 48 -2.60 3.38 -11.48
CA VAL A 48 -1.39 4.20 -11.29
C VAL A 48 -1.26 5.23 -12.41
N LEU A 49 -1.46 4.84 -13.66
CA LEU A 49 -1.44 5.79 -14.79
C LEU A 49 -2.51 6.86 -14.64
N THR A 50 -3.72 6.48 -14.21
CA THR A 50 -4.80 7.43 -13.92
C THR A 50 -4.42 8.40 -12.82
N GLY A 51 -3.84 7.95 -11.72
CA GLY A 51 -3.45 8.84 -10.63
C GLY A 51 -2.25 9.73 -10.92
N VAL A 52 -1.30 9.25 -11.73
CA VAL A 52 -0.10 10.03 -12.10
C VAL A 52 -0.41 11.01 -13.22
N PHE A 53 -1.04 10.54 -14.29
CA PHE A 53 -1.27 11.29 -15.54
C PHE A 53 -2.69 11.83 -15.66
N GLY A 54 -3.62 11.40 -14.80
CA GLY A 54 -5.03 11.82 -14.84
C GLY A 54 -5.23 13.32 -14.94
N PRO A 55 -4.57 14.15 -14.11
CA PRO A 55 -4.66 15.60 -14.22
C PRO A 55 -4.18 16.20 -15.56
N LEU A 56 -3.27 15.51 -16.28
CA LEU A 56 -2.78 15.92 -17.59
C LEU A 56 -3.72 15.54 -18.73
N VAL A 57 -4.55 14.53 -18.51
CA VAL A 57 -5.51 13.99 -19.51
C VAL A 57 -6.92 14.49 -19.24
N ALA A 58 -7.16 15.10 -18.07
CA ALA A 58 -8.45 15.65 -17.70
C ALA A 58 -8.90 16.72 -18.72
N PRO A 59 -10.12 16.60 -19.28
CA PRO A 59 -10.60 17.56 -20.29
C PRO A 59 -10.84 18.97 -19.72
N TYR A 60 -11.12 19.07 -18.42
CA TYR A 60 -11.47 20.32 -17.72
C TYR A 60 -10.77 20.38 -16.37
N GLU A 61 -10.65 21.59 -15.82
CA GLU A 61 -10.27 21.74 -14.41
C GLU A 61 -11.36 21.17 -13.49
N PRO A 62 -10.98 20.57 -12.34
CA PRO A 62 -11.93 19.86 -11.48
C PRO A 62 -12.98 20.77 -10.84
N ASP A 63 -12.73 22.08 -10.82
CA ASP A 63 -13.57 23.09 -10.19
C ASP A 63 -14.38 23.92 -11.19
N ASP A 64 -14.18 23.72 -12.51
CA ASP A 64 -14.90 24.41 -13.56
C ASP A 64 -16.39 24.16 -13.48
N ILE A 65 -17.16 25.18 -13.10
CA ILE A 65 -18.62 25.14 -12.96
C ILE A 65 -19.29 25.46 -14.30
N GLY A 66 -20.37 24.73 -14.62
CA GLY A 66 -21.18 25.03 -15.81
C GLY A 66 -20.56 24.54 -17.12
N VAL A 67 -19.59 23.62 -17.07
CA VAL A 67 -19.05 22.93 -18.26
C VAL A 67 -20.16 22.21 -19.03
N ALA A 68 -21.12 21.67 -18.31
CA ALA A 68 -22.31 21.05 -18.88
C ALA A 68 -23.56 21.43 -18.07
N LYS A 69 -24.73 21.04 -18.56
CA LYS A 69 -25.97 21.17 -17.77
C LYS A 69 -25.84 20.35 -16.48
N LYS A 70 -26.43 20.85 -15.39
CA LYS A 70 -26.51 20.13 -14.12
C LYS A 70 -27.07 18.72 -14.35
N TYR A 71 -26.41 17.72 -13.78
CA TYR A 71 -26.79 16.32 -13.91
C TYR A 71 -26.82 15.78 -15.36
N ALA A 72 -26.08 16.42 -16.27
CA ALA A 72 -25.99 15.91 -17.64
C ALA A 72 -25.56 14.43 -17.63
N MET A 73 -26.26 13.64 -18.44
CA MET A 73 -25.92 12.23 -18.62
C MET A 73 -24.61 12.06 -19.36
N PRO A 74 -23.90 10.92 -19.17
CA PRO A 74 -22.72 10.58 -19.96
C PRO A 74 -22.94 10.73 -21.47
N SER A 75 -22.03 11.46 -22.15
CA SER A 75 -22.14 11.72 -23.57
C SER A 75 -20.78 11.80 -24.24
N TRP A 76 -20.63 11.22 -25.42
CA TRP A 76 -19.41 11.26 -26.22
C TRP A 76 -19.07 12.68 -26.78
N HIS A 77 -20.09 13.53 -26.93
CA HIS A 77 -19.93 14.90 -27.47
C HIS A 77 -19.91 15.97 -26.36
N GLY A 78 -19.78 15.56 -25.10
CA GLY A 78 -19.74 16.45 -23.95
C GLY A 78 -18.92 15.85 -22.81
N THR A 79 -19.51 15.79 -21.62
CA THR A 79 -18.89 15.16 -20.45
C THR A 79 -19.01 13.65 -20.54
N LEU A 80 -17.89 12.91 -20.65
CA LEU A 80 -17.84 11.47 -20.88
C LEU A 80 -18.54 10.66 -19.75
N LEU A 81 -18.36 11.07 -18.50
CA LEU A 81 -19.01 10.45 -17.34
C LEU A 81 -20.16 11.29 -16.80
N GLY A 82 -20.60 12.29 -17.56
CA GLY A 82 -21.67 13.19 -17.14
C GLY A 82 -21.19 14.33 -16.26
N ALA A 83 -22.14 15.11 -15.73
CA ALA A 83 -21.88 16.26 -14.89
C ALA A 83 -22.58 16.17 -13.53
N ASP A 84 -21.99 16.82 -12.53
CA ASP A 84 -22.49 16.89 -11.17
C ASP A 84 -23.57 17.99 -10.96
N GLN A 85 -23.92 18.27 -9.71
CA GLN A 85 -24.91 19.28 -9.29
C GLN A 85 -24.52 20.71 -9.67
N PHE A 86 -23.24 20.98 -9.93
CA PHE A 86 -22.74 22.30 -10.35
C PHE A 86 -22.43 22.37 -11.85
N GLY A 87 -22.66 21.27 -12.58
CA GLY A 87 -22.31 21.14 -13.99
C GLY A 87 -20.82 20.93 -14.19
N ARG A 88 -20.06 20.45 -13.19
CA ARG A 88 -18.65 20.12 -13.28
C ARG A 88 -18.49 18.73 -13.92
N ASP A 89 -17.41 18.53 -14.68
CA ASP A 89 -17.15 17.24 -15.33
C ASP A 89 -16.76 16.15 -14.33
N VAL A 90 -17.56 15.08 -14.28
CA VAL A 90 -17.33 13.94 -13.36
C VAL A 90 -16.04 13.21 -13.65
N LEU A 91 -15.65 13.07 -14.95
CA LEU A 91 -14.40 12.40 -15.32
C LEU A 91 -13.18 13.18 -14.81
N SER A 92 -13.12 14.48 -15.06
CA SER A 92 -12.01 15.32 -14.60
C SER A 92 -11.88 15.27 -13.07
N ARG A 93 -12.96 15.43 -12.35
CA ARG A 93 -12.98 15.33 -10.87
C ARG A 93 -12.51 13.95 -10.38
N MET A 94 -12.93 12.87 -11.04
CA MET A 94 -12.51 11.52 -10.71
C MET A 94 -11.01 11.32 -10.94
N LEU A 95 -10.44 11.85 -12.03
CA LEU A 95 -9.02 11.75 -12.34
C LEU A 95 -8.16 12.49 -11.29
N TYR A 96 -8.55 13.68 -10.88
CA TYR A 96 -7.88 14.42 -9.80
C TYR A 96 -8.07 13.72 -8.44
N GLY A 97 -9.29 13.24 -8.13
CA GLY A 97 -9.56 12.48 -6.90
C GLY A 97 -8.77 11.17 -6.82
N ALA A 98 -8.61 10.47 -7.93
CA ALA A 98 -7.80 9.26 -8.04
C ALA A 98 -6.32 9.51 -7.65
N ARG A 99 -5.76 10.64 -8.09
CA ARG A 99 -4.40 11.06 -7.72
C ARG A 99 -4.28 11.22 -6.20
N ILE A 100 -5.25 11.88 -5.58
CA ILE A 100 -5.26 12.12 -4.13
C ILE A 100 -5.33 10.79 -3.37
N SER A 101 -6.27 9.93 -3.72
CA SER A 101 -6.42 8.62 -3.06
C SER A 101 -5.16 7.75 -3.23
N LEU A 102 -4.48 7.78 -4.39
CA LEU A 102 -3.22 7.09 -4.58
C LEU A 102 -2.08 7.67 -3.73
N VAL A 103 -1.94 9.00 -3.70
CA VAL A 103 -0.91 9.66 -2.87
C VAL A 103 -1.13 9.31 -1.40
N VAL A 104 -2.37 9.46 -0.91
CA VAL A 104 -2.70 9.09 0.47
C VAL A 104 -2.44 7.61 0.72
N GLY A 105 -2.93 6.74 -0.17
CA GLY A 105 -2.78 5.30 -0.06
C GLY A 105 -1.31 4.87 0.05
N VAL A 106 -0.47 5.34 -0.86
CA VAL A 106 0.95 4.98 -0.91
C VAL A 106 1.74 5.62 0.24
N VAL A 107 1.56 6.92 0.48
CA VAL A 107 2.39 7.65 1.46
C VAL A 107 2.00 7.26 2.89
N ALA A 108 0.70 7.16 3.21
CA ALA A 108 0.26 6.79 4.56
C ALA A 108 0.66 5.35 4.91
N SER A 109 0.46 4.39 3.98
CA SER A 109 0.84 3.00 4.21
C SER A 109 2.36 2.85 4.35
N THR A 110 3.13 3.47 3.46
CA THR A 110 4.61 3.39 3.48
C THR A 110 5.17 4.04 4.74
N ALA A 111 4.75 5.25 5.06
CA ALA A 111 5.25 5.98 6.23
C ALA A 111 4.84 5.29 7.55
N GLY A 112 3.55 4.91 7.69
CA GLY A 112 3.06 4.26 8.90
C GLY A 112 3.73 2.91 9.16
N THR A 113 3.79 2.05 8.15
CA THR A 113 4.45 0.75 8.28
C THR A 113 5.97 0.87 8.45
N LEU A 114 6.62 1.89 7.85
CA LEU A 114 8.06 2.15 8.02
C LEU A 114 8.39 2.55 9.46
N VAL A 115 7.65 3.51 10.02
CA VAL A 115 7.80 3.90 11.43
C VAL A 115 7.58 2.66 12.32
N GLY A 116 6.53 1.88 12.05
CA GLY A 116 6.30 0.62 12.74
C GLY A 116 7.46 -0.36 12.58
N ALA A 117 7.99 -0.55 11.38
CA ALA A 117 9.12 -1.43 11.13
C ALA A 117 10.37 -1.03 11.94
N ILE A 118 10.68 0.26 12.00
CA ILE A 118 11.80 0.78 12.79
C ILE A 118 11.59 0.48 14.27
N LEU A 119 10.39 0.75 14.81
CA LEU A 119 10.05 0.42 16.19
C LEU A 119 10.12 -1.09 16.46
N GLY A 120 9.68 -1.90 15.51
CA GLY A 120 9.74 -3.37 15.59
C GLY A 120 11.18 -3.90 15.58
N LEU A 121 12.06 -3.35 14.74
CA LEU A 121 13.48 -3.68 14.73
C LEU A 121 14.13 -3.36 16.06
N MET A 122 13.90 -2.15 16.58
CA MET A 122 14.45 -1.70 17.87
C MET A 122 13.96 -2.54 19.04
N SER A 123 12.65 -2.74 19.12
CA SER A 123 11.97 -3.55 20.14
C SER A 123 12.46 -5.01 20.12
N GLY A 124 12.49 -5.64 18.95
CA GLY A 124 12.91 -7.04 18.79
C GLY A 124 14.40 -7.27 19.09
N TYR A 125 15.27 -6.34 18.66
CA TYR A 125 16.71 -6.48 18.85
C TYR A 125 17.15 -6.29 20.30
N TRP A 126 16.82 -5.14 20.92
CA TRP A 126 17.25 -4.86 22.29
C TRP A 126 16.49 -5.66 23.35
N GLY A 127 15.21 -5.94 23.14
CA GLY A 127 14.43 -6.73 24.08
C GLY A 127 14.24 -6.05 25.44
N GLY A 128 13.97 -6.87 26.47
CA GLY A 128 13.91 -6.43 27.87
C GLY A 128 12.96 -5.26 28.12
N ARG A 129 13.44 -4.24 28.89
CA ARG A 129 12.64 -3.05 29.24
C ARG A 129 12.27 -2.20 28.02
N THR A 130 13.16 -2.08 27.03
CA THR A 130 12.91 -1.33 25.79
C THR A 130 11.75 -1.92 25.03
N ASP A 131 11.74 -3.24 24.87
CA ASP A 131 10.64 -3.97 24.25
C ASP A 131 9.33 -3.77 25.04
N ALA A 132 9.36 -3.94 26.35
CA ALA A 132 8.17 -3.81 27.19
C ALA A 132 7.54 -2.40 27.08
N ILE A 133 8.34 -1.34 27.08
CA ILE A 133 7.84 0.04 26.94
C ILE A 133 7.26 0.27 25.53
N MET A 134 7.99 -0.12 24.48
CA MET A 134 7.53 0.07 23.09
C MET A 134 6.23 -0.70 22.83
N GLN A 135 6.13 -1.95 23.32
CA GLN A 135 4.91 -2.73 23.16
C GLN A 135 3.71 -2.11 23.88
N ARG A 136 3.89 -1.44 25.01
CA ARG A 136 2.81 -0.69 25.68
C ARG A 136 2.23 0.42 24.79
N PHE A 137 3.09 1.21 24.14
CA PHE A 137 2.62 2.23 23.19
C PHE A 137 1.89 1.60 22.00
N ILE A 138 2.40 0.51 21.46
CA ILE A 138 1.80 -0.23 20.36
C ILE A 138 0.44 -0.78 20.79
N ASP A 139 0.32 -1.35 21.99
CA ASP A 139 -0.93 -1.89 22.54
C ASP A 139 -1.98 -0.79 22.74
N ILE A 140 -1.57 0.40 23.20
CA ILE A 140 -2.47 1.56 23.33
C ILE A 140 -3.03 1.95 21.95
N LEU A 141 -2.18 2.06 20.92
CA LEU A 141 -2.65 2.37 19.56
C LEU A 141 -3.60 1.31 19.01
N MET A 142 -3.34 0.02 19.29
CA MET A 142 -4.18 -1.09 18.84
C MET A 142 -5.49 -1.24 19.63
N SER A 143 -5.63 -0.59 20.77
CA SER A 143 -6.89 -0.59 21.52
C SER A 143 -7.99 0.19 20.82
N PHE A 144 -7.63 1.06 19.88
CA PHE A 144 -8.58 1.82 19.08
C PHE A 144 -8.81 1.14 17.72
N PRO A 145 -10.07 0.97 17.28
CA PRO A 145 -10.36 0.61 15.90
C PRO A 145 -9.74 1.63 14.93
N LEU A 146 -9.15 1.15 13.82
CA LEU A 146 -8.40 1.93 12.84
C LEU A 146 -9.13 3.21 12.41
N ILE A 147 -10.39 3.08 11.97
CA ILE A 147 -11.19 4.21 11.49
C ILE A 147 -11.46 5.22 12.61
N ILE A 148 -11.72 4.75 13.83
CA ILE A 148 -12.00 5.63 14.98
C ILE A 148 -10.76 6.44 15.35
N LEU A 149 -9.58 5.81 15.35
CA LEU A 149 -8.33 6.52 15.61
C LEU A 149 -8.05 7.57 14.53
N ALA A 150 -8.24 7.22 13.24
CA ALA A 150 -8.09 8.18 12.14
C ALA A 150 -9.08 9.34 12.25
N LEU A 151 -10.34 9.09 12.55
CA LEU A 151 -11.37 10.11 12.78
C LEU A 151 -10.98 11.06 13.91
N THR A 152 -10.54 10.52 15.04
CA THR A 152 -10.12 11.31 16.20
C THR A 152 -8.98 12.25 15.85
N LEU A 153 -7.98 11.76 15.12
CA LEU A 153 -6.85 12.58 14.67
C LEU A 153 -7.28 13.69 13.71
N LEU A 154 -8.19 13.40 12.76
CA LEU A 154 -8.69 14.40 11.81
C LEU A 154 -9.58 15.46 12.44
N THR A 155 -10.32 15.13 13.50
CA THR A 155 -11.13 16.11 14.22
C THR A 155 -10.29 17.01 15.13
N ALA A 156 -9.13 16.53 15.60
CA ALA A 156 -8.22 17.29 16.43
C ALA A 156 -7.27 18.21 15.65
N LEU A 157 -7.04 17.92 14.36
CA LEU A 157 -6.06 18.62 13.53
C LEU A 157 -6.77 19.39 12.39
N GLN A 158 -6.10 20.42 11.84
CA GLN A 158 -6.61 21.12 10.67
C GLN A 158 -6.64 20.20 9.45
N ARG A 159 -7.70 20.25 8.67
CA ARG A 159 -7.89 19.39 7.50
C ARG A 159 -6.95 19.79 6.36
N SER A 160 -6.08 18.87 6.00
CA SER A 160 -5.13 19.02 4.89
C SER A 160 -4.74 17.65 4.35
N LEU A 161 -4.12 17.59 3.18
CA LEU A 161 -3.59 16.34 2.64
C LEU A 161 -2.59 15.68 3.61
N ALA A 162 -1.70 16.48 4.22
CA ALA A 162 -0.71 15.98 5.17
C ALA A 162 -1.35 15.37 6.42
N THR A 163 -2.40 16.02 6.95
CA THR A 163 -3.13 15.53 8.12
C THR A 163 -3.87 14.23 7.84
N VAL A 164 -4.48 14.11 6.66
CA VAL A 164 -5.13 12.86 6.23
C VAL A 164 -4.11 11.72 6.14
N ILE A 165 -2.92 11.98 5.54
CA ILE A 165 -1.84 11.00 5.47
C ILE A 165 -1.40 10.55 6.88
N VAL A 166 -1.20 11.48 7.80
CA VAL A 166 -0.80 11.17 9.17
C VAL A 166 -1.91 10.40 9.89
N ALA A 167 -3.16 10.85 9.78
CA ALA A 167 -4.30 10.23 10.46
C ALA A 167 -4.52 8.78 10.01
N ILE A 168 -4.27 8.47 8.74
CA ILE A 168 -4.38 7.10 8.20
C ILE A 168 -3.10 6.29 8.47
N GLY A 169 -1.93 6.94 8.46
CA GLY A 169 -0.64 6.26 8.66
C GLY A 169 -0.40 5.83 10.11
N VAL A 170 -0.79 6.64 11.09
CA VAL A 170 -0.59 6.34 12.52
C VAL A 170 -1.20 4.99 12.93
N PRO A 171 -2.45 4.66 12.58
CA PRO A 171 -3.02 3.33 12.82
C PRO A 171 -2.25 2.15 12.22
N PHE A 172 -1.40 2.35 11.20
CA PHE A 172 -0.61 1.29 10.58
C PHE A 172 0.70 0.99 11.32
N ILE A 173 1.17 1.93 12.16
CA ILE A 173 2.40 1.78 12.95
C ILE A 173 2.41 0.46 13.76
N PRO A 174 1.38 0.12 14.53
CA PRO A 174 1.36 -1.09 15.34
C PRO A 174 1.52 -2.38 14.54
N TYR A 175 0.90 -2.44 13.36
CA TYR A 175 0.97 -3.61 12.50
C TYR A 175 2.38 -3.82 11.95
N GLY A 176 3.02 -2.74 11.46
CA GLY A 176 4.42 -2.76 11.06
C GLY A 176 5.34 -3.20 12.19
N ALA A 177 5.14 -2.64 13.38
CA ALA A 177 5.95 -2.92 14.55
C ALA A 177 5.86 -4.40 14.99
N ARG A 178 4.67 -4.95 15.12
CA ARG A 178 4.47 -6.34 15.55
C ARG A 178 5.06 -7.34 14.56
N VAL A 179 4.84 -7.14 13.27
CA VAL A 179 5.28 -8.06 12.24
C VAL A 179 6.81 -8.07 12.12
N VAL A 180 7.42 -6.87 12.08
CA VAL A 180 8.88 -6.75 11.98
C VAL A 180 9.56 -7.17 13.29
N ARG A 181 8.98 -6.88 14.47
CA ARG A 181 9.49 -7.39 15.74
C ARG A 181 9.55 -8.91 15.78
N ALA A 182 8.47 -9.59 15.38
CA ALA A 182 8.45 -11.06 15.35
C ALA A 182 9.56 -11.62 14.46
N SER A 183 9.78 -11.02 13.27
CA SER A 183 10.87 -11.42 12.38
C SER A 183 12.25 -11.13 12.99
N THR A 184 12.42 -9.96 13.63
CA THR A 184 13.67 -9.56 14.28
C THR A 184 14.08 -10.52 15.39
N LEU A 185 13.10 -10.96 16.21
CA LEU A 185 13.34 -11.94 17.27
C LEU A 185 13.88 -13.28 16.77
N VAL A 186 13.42 -13.70 15.59
CA VAL A 186 13.92 -14.93 14.96
C VAL A 186 15.32 -14.70 14.35
N ILE A 187 15.48 -13.61 13.60
CA ILE A 187 16.72 -13.35 12.85
C ILE A 187 17.90 -13.07 13.78
N LYS A 188 17.70 -12.42 14.91
CA LYS A 188 18.78 -12.09 15.84
C LYS A 188 19.48 -13.31 16.47
N GLU A 189 18.82 -14.46 16.47
CA GLU A 189 19.36 -15.74 17.00
C GLU A 189 20.08 -16.56 15.91
N ILE A 190 20.17 -16.07 14.66
CA ILE A 190 20.84 -16.79 13.58
C ILE A 190 22.37 -16.59 13.69
N GLN A 191 23.13 -17.63 13.39
CA GLN A 191 24.59 -17.70 13.50
C GLN A 191 25.35 -16.53 12.89
N PHE A 192 24.88 -15.98 11.76
CA PHE A 192 25.58 -14.84 11.14
C PHE A 192 25.50 -13.55 11.97
N VAL A 193 24.42 -13.37 12.76
CA VAL A 193 24.29 -12.22 13.69
C VAL A 193 25.21 -12.43 14.87
N GLU A 194 25.30 -13.66 15.38
CA GLU A 194 26.23 -14.03 16.47
C GLU A 194 27.69 -13.81 16.03
N ALA A 195 28.05 -14.27 14.83
CA ALA A 195 29.36 -14.01 14.25
C ALA A 195 29.69 -12.52 14.12
N ALA A 196 28.71 -11.70 13.69
CA ALA A 196 28.88 -10.25 13.60
C ALA A 196 29.14 -9.62 14.99
N ARG A 197 28.50 -10.14 16.04
CA ARG A 197 28.77 -9.71 17.44
C ARG A 197 30.19 -10.12 17.87
N ALA A 198 30.58 -11.36 17.58
CA ALA A 198 31.89 -11.90 17.98
C ALA A 198 33.08 -11.10 17.41
N ILE A 199 32.92 -10.54 16.19
CA ILE A 199 33.92 -9.67 15.56
C ILE A 199 33.79 -8.20 15.95
N GLY A 200 32.94 -7.86 16.94
CA GLY A 200 32.83 -6.51 17.52
C GLY A 200 32.00 -5.51 16.72
N CYS A 201 31.07 -5.96 15.85
CA CYS A 201 30.14 -5.04 15.18
C CYS A 201 29.24 -4.34 16.19
N SER A 202 29.03 -3.03 16.03
CA SER A 202 28.09 -2.26 16.85
C SER A 202 26.62 -2.68 16.56
N ASP A 203 25.75 -2.55 17.55
CA ASP A 203 24.34 -2.91 17.46
C ASP A 203 23.62 -2.26 16.28
N LEU A 204 23.84 -0.95 16.06
CA LEU A 204 23.28 -0.24 14.91
C LEU A 204 23.73 -0.83 13.56
N ARG A 205 25.00 -1.25 13.47
CA ARG A 205 25.52 -1.90 12.27
C ARG A 205 24.87 -3.26 12.06
N ILE A 206 24.67 -4.03 13.13
CA ILE A 206 24.01 -5.34 13.09
C ILE A 206 22.56 -5.15 12.63
N ILE A 207 21.81 -4.22 13.24
CA ILE A 207 20.43 -3.94 12.86
C ILE A 207 20.35 -3.53 11.38
N ALA A 208 21.10 -2.50 10.98
CA ALA A 208 20.97 -1.91 9.65
C ALA A 208 21.50 -2.81 8.52
N ARG A 209 22.56 -3.57 8.76
CA ARG A 209 23.26 -4.32 7.69
C ARG A 209 22.96 -5.83 7.66
N HIS A 210 22.51 -6.38 8.78
CA HIS A 210 22.26 -7.82 8.88
C HIS A 210 20.79 -8.16 9.11
N ILE A 211 20.06 -7.43 9.97
CA ILE A 211 18.68 -7.75 10.31
C ILE A 211 17.68 -7.04 9.39
N ALA A 212 17.78 -5.72 9.25
CA ALA A 212 16.83 -4.92 8.46
C ALA A 212 16.69 -5.40 7.01
N PRO A 213 17.78 -5.74 6.26
CA PRO A 213 17.64 -6.26 4.90
C PRO A 213 16.83 -7.55 4.83
N SER A 214 16.92 -8.40 5.84
CA SER A 214 16.12 -9.65 5.92
C SER A 214 14.63 -9.40 6.21
N CYS A 215 14.28 -8.24 6.75
CA CYS A 215 12.90 -7.83 7.01
C CYS A 215 12.25 -7.08 5.83
N VAL A 216 13.02 -6.67 4.81
CA VAL A 216 12.52 -5.84 3.69
C VAL A 216 11.40 -6.53 2.92
N SER A 217 11.52 -7.83 2.64
CA SER A 217 10.48 -8.57 1.92
C SER A 217 9.15 -8.55 2.68
N LEU A 218 9.22 -8.77 3.98
CA LEU A 218 8.05 -8.75 4.85
C LEU A 218 7.42 -7.35 4.95
N TYR A 219 8.26 -6.31 5.05
CA TYR A 219 7.84 -4.92 5.01
C TYR A 219 7.12 -4.56 3.71
N LEU A 220 7.66 -4.95 2.56
CA LEU A 220 7.05 -4.68 1.25
C LEU A 220 5.68 -5.33 1.10
N VAL A 221 5.55 -6.60 1.47
CA VAL A 221 4.28 -7.32 1.44
C VAL A 221 3.24 -6.64 2.33
N LEU A 222 3.62 -6.28 3.56
CA LEU A 222 2.74 -5.61 4.50
C LEU A 222 2.28 -4.26 3.97
N THR A 223 3.22 -3.42 3.52
CA THR A 223 2.95 -2.08 3.00
C THR A 223 2.01 -2.13 1.81
N THR A 224 2.25 -3.04 0.87
CA THR A 224 1.41 -3.18 -0.32
C THR A 224 -0.02 -3.54 0.04
N GLY A 225 -0.23 -4.47 0.99
CA GLY A 225 -1.56 -4.80 1.50
C GLY A 225 -2.27 -3.61 2.15
N PHE A 226 -1.52 -2.76 2.87
CA PHE A 226 -2.09 -1.57 3.50
C PHE A 226 -2.43 -0.43 2.54
N ILE A 227 -1.91 -0.40 1.30
CA ILE A 227 -2.32 0.61 0.30
C ILE A 227 -3.82 0.51 0.02
N GLY A 228 -4.34 -0.70 -0.21
CA GLY A 228 -5.78 -0.90 -0.42
C GLY A 228 -6.63 -0.46 0.79
N VAL A 229 -6.18 -0.81 2.00
CA VAL A 229 -6.84 -0.40 3.24
C VAL A 229 -6.83 1.12 3.41
N ALA A 230 -5.71 1.79 3.08
CA ALA A 230 -5.59 3.24 3.15
C ALA A 230 -6.53 3.95 2.17
N ILE A 231 -6.66 3.44 0.92
CA ILE A 231 -7.59 3.99 -0.09
C ILE A 231 -9.04 3.87 0.40
N ILE A 232 -9.45 2.72 0.94
CA ILE A 232 -10.79 2.55 1.52
C ILE A 232 -11.01 3.52 2.69
N THR A 233 -10.03 3.62 3.57
CA THR A 233 -10.12 4.48 4.76
C THR A 233 -10.22 5.95 4.35
N GLU A 234 -9.38 6.42 3.41
CA GLU A 234 -9.47 7.78 2.87
C GLU A 234 -10.84 8.05 2.24
N SER A 235 -11.34 7.11 1.43
CA SER A 235 -12.64 7.25 0.80
C SER A 235 -13.79 7.27 1.82
N ALA A 236 -13.72 6.47 2.86
CA ALA A 236 -14.69 6.48 3.96
C ALA A 236 -14.67 7.81 4.73
N LEU A 237 -13.48 8.33 5.05
CA LEU A 237 -13.31 9.63 5.70
C LEU A 237 -13.79 10.78 4.80
N GLY A 238 -13.51 10.70 3.49
CA GLY A 238 -14.00 11.63 2.49
C GLY A 238 -15.53 11.61 2.37
N PHE A 239 -16.11 10.42 2.38
CA PHE A 239 -17.58 10.23 2.38
C PHE A 239 -18.24 10.87 3.62
N LEU A 240 -17.58 10.79 4.78
CA LEU A 240 -18.03 11.46 6.01
C LEU A 240 -17.73 12.97 6.03
N GLY A 241 -17.14 13.52 4.97
CA GLY A 241 -16.78 14.94 4.86
C GLY A 241 -15.58 15.35 5.72
N LEU A 242 -14.76 14.40 6.17
CA LEU A 242 -13.61 14.62 7.06
C LEU A 242 -12.24 14.51 6.38
N SER A 243 -12.20 14.23 5.08
CA SER A 243 -10.97 14.25 4.28
C SER A 243 -10.59 15.69 3.86
N ILE A 244 -9.97 15.87 2.72
CA ILE A 244 -9.55 17.18 2.21
C ILE A 244 -10.79 18.03 1.91
N PRO A 245 -10.79 19.32 2.35
CA PRO A 245 -11.96 20.17 2.15
C PRO A 245 -12.14 20.55 0.67
N PRO A 246 -13.39 20.82 0.24
CA PRO A 246 -13.64 21.44 -1.06
C PRO A 246 -12.83 22.74 -1.25
N PRO A 247 -12.48 23.11 -2.49
CA PRO A 247 -12.99 22.57 -3.76
C PRO A 247 -12.30 21.29 -4.24
N THR A 248 -11.18 20.90 -3.61
CA THR A 248 -10.38 19.75 -4.05
C THR A 248 -11.20 18.46 -4.11
N PRO A 249 -11.31 17.79 -5.26
CA PRO A 249 -12.09 16.58 -5.38
C PRO A 249 -11.39 15.41 -4.70
N THR A 250 -12.14 14.62 -3.94
CA THR A 250 -11.73 13.30 -3.44
C THR A 250 -12.76 12.27 -3.85
N LEU A 251 -12.36 11.02 -4.08
CA LEU A 251 -13.31 10.00 -4.52
C LEU A 251 -14.42 9.76 -3.49
N GLY A 252 -14.07 9.77 -2.19
CA GLY A 252 -15.03 9.66 -1.12
C GLY A 252 -15.96 10.88 -1.01
N GLY A 253 -15.42 12.08 -1.19
CA GLY A 253 -16.22 13.32 -1.22
C GLY A 253 -17.22 13.33 -2.39
N MET A 254 -16.82 12.88 -3.57
CA MET A 254 -17.71 12.72 -4.72
C MET A 254 -18.85 11.74 -4.43
N LEU A 255 -18.57 10.62 -3.74
CA LEU A 255 -19.63 9.70 -3.30
C LEU A 255 -20.58 10.35 -2.30
N SER A 256 -20.07 11.14 -1.36
CA SER A 256 -20.90 11.89 -0.41
C SER A 256 -21.81 12.90 -1.11
N GLU A 257 -21.26 13.70 -2.03
CA GLU A 257 -22.02 14.65 -2.85
C GLU A 257 -23.11 13.95 -3.70
N ALA A 258 -22.79 12.76 -4.22
CA ALA A 258 -23.70 11.98 -5.07
C ALA A 258 -24.83 11.27 -4.29
N LEU A 259 -24.72 11.12 -2.98
CA LEU A 259 -25.71 10.38 -2.18
C LEU A 259 -27.14 10.95 -2.33
N ALA A 260 -27.27 12.27 -2.28
CA ALA A 260 -28.55 12.95 -2.46
C ALA A 260 -29.09 12.86 -3.91
N LEU A 261 -28.25 12.44 -4.85
CA LEU A 261 -28.51 12.44 -6.30
C LEU A 261 -28.76 11.04 -6.87
N LEU A 262 -28.67 9.98 -6.04
CA LEU A 262 -28.75 8.59 -6.52
C LEU A 262 -30.02 8.28 -7.32
N MET A 263 -31.14 8.94 -6.99
CA MET A 263 -32.41 8.74 -7.71
C MET A 263 -32.47 9.45 -9.07
N PHE A 264 -31.67 10.50 -9.27
CA PHE A 264 -31.74 11.34 -10.48
C PHE A 264 -30.50 11.22 -11.37
N ALA A 265 -29.32 11.06 -10.76
CA ALA A 265 -28.05 11.04 -11.44
C ALA A 265 -27.10 9.97 -10.86
N PRO A 266 -27.47 8.67 -10.92
CA PRO A 266 -26.67 7.59 -10.31
C PRO A 266 -25.25 7.49 -10.90
N HIS A 267 -25.03 7.94 -12.14
CA HIS A 267 -23.74 7.93 -12.81
C HIS A 267 -22.66 8.72 -12.05
N VAL A 268 -23.05 9.78 -11.32
CA VAL A 268 -22.12 10.58 -10.51
C VAL A 268 -21.53 9.77 -9.35
N ALA A 269 -22.28 8.82 -8.78
CA ALA A 269 -21.81 7.92 -7.73
C ALA A 269 -21.07 6.69 -8.29
N VAL A 270 -21.54 6.14 -9.41
CA VAL A 270 -21.03 4.90 -9.98
C VAL A 270 -19.55 5.05 -10.39
N ALA A 271 -19.19 6.16 -11.02
CA ALA A 271 -17.83 6.37 -11.53
C ALA A 271 -16.76 6.33 -10.41
N PRO A 272 -16.84 7.16 -9.35
CA PRO A 272 -15.85 7.09 -8.26
C PRO A 272 -15.94 5.77 -7.47
N GLY A 273 -17.13 5.18 -7.30
CA GLY A 273 -17.31 3.91 -6.61
C GLY A 273 -16.62 2.74 -7.32
N VAL A 274 -16.78 2.65 -8.63
CA VAL A 274 -16.10 1.64 -9.47
C VAL A 274 -14.59 1.83 -9.40
N PHE A 275 -14.10 3.08 -9.49
CA PHE A 275 -12.67 3.34 -9.42
C PHE A 275 -12.06 2.92 -8.07
N ILE A 276 -12.70 3.26 -6.94
CA ILE A 276 -12.26 2.84 -5.61
C ILE A 276 -12.20 1.30 -5.54
N THR A 277 -13.26 0.63 -6.01
CA THR A 277 -13.34 -0.84 -5.99
C THR A 277 -12.21 -1.47 -6.79
N LEU A 278 -11.95 -0.98 -8.02
CA LEU A 278 -10.88 -1.47 -8.87
C LEU A 278 -9.49 -1.20 -8.27
N ALA A 279 -9.27 -0.02 -7.70
CA ALA A 279 -8.02 0.33 -7.06
C ALA A 279 -7.72 -0.59 -5.86
N VAL A 280 -8.69 -0.77 -4.97
CA VAL A 280 -8.55 -1.64 -3.80
C VAL A 280 -8.32 -3.09 -4.21
N PHE A 281 -9.11 -3.61 -5.14
CA PHE A 281 -8.95 -4.96 -5.67
C PHE A 281 -7.54 -5.17 -6.25
N ALA A 282 -7.08 -4.22 -7.05
CA ALA A 282 -5.78 -4.29 -7.71
C ALA A 282 -4.63 -4.32 -6.70
N PHE A 283 -4.63 -3.45 -5.68
CA PHE A 283 -3.58 -3.43 -4.66
C PHE A 283 -3.61 -4.67 -3.76
N ASN A 284 -4.78 -5.24 -3.47
CA ASN A 284 -4.85 -6.51 -2.75
C ASN A 284 -4.24 -7.66 -3.56
N VAL A 285 -4.59 -7.78 -4.84
CA VAL A 285 -4.01 -8.81 -5.74
C VAL A 285 -2.48 -8.62 -5.90
N LEU A 286 -1.99 -7.36 -5.95
CA LEU A 286 -0.55 -7.09 -5.95
C LEU A 286 0.11 -7.54 -4.66
N GLY A 287 -0.48 -7.24 -3.51
CA GLY A 287 0.02 -7.65 -2.20
C GLY A 287 0.15 -9.18 -2.10
N ASP A 288 -0.87 -9.91 -2.56
CA ASP A 288 -0.85 -11.37 -2.60
C ASP A 288 0.21 -11.91 -3.56
N ALA A 289 0.32 -11.33 -4.76
CA ALA A 289 1.34 -11.71 -5.74
C ALA A 289 2.76 -11.45 -5.22
N LEU A 290 2.96 -10.34 -4.54
CA LEU A 290 4.24 -9.99 -3.91
C LEU A 290 4.59 -10.97 -2.79
N ARG A 291 3.62 -11.34 -1.98
CA ARG A 291 3.76 -12.36 -0.92
C ARG A 291 4.21 -13.70 -1.52
N ASP A 292 3.53 -14.16 -2.58
CA ASP A 292 3.86 -15.42 -3.25
C ASP A 292 5.30 -15.44 -3.82
N VAL A 293 5.76 -14.31 -4.36
CA VAL A 293 7.11 -14.18 -4.96
C VAL A 293 8.20 -14.06 -3.90
N LEU A 294 7.91 -13.36 -2.80
CA LEU A 294 8.87 -13.06 -1.74
C LEU A 294 8.93 -14.12 -0.64
N ASP A 295 7.95 -15.05 -0.56
CA ASP A 295 7.96 -16.13 0.41
C ASP A 295 8.93 -17.25 -0.03
N PRO A 296 10.05 -17.48 0.72
CA PRO A 296 11.04 -18.51 0.37
C PRO A 296 10.48 -19.93 0.45
N ARG A 297 9.42 -20.15 1.23
CA ARG A 297 8.83 -21.48 1.46
C ARG A 297 8.08 -22.03 0.25
N LEU A 298 7.68 -21.13 -0.67
CA LEU A 298 6.96 -21.52 -1.89
C LEU A 298 7.92 -21.85 -3.05
N ARG A 299 9.21 -21.48 -2.96
CA ARG A 299 10.22 -21.75 -4.01
C ARG A 299 10.63 -23.22 -4.17
N GLY A 300 10.28 -24.09 -3.21
CA GLY A 300 10.67 -25.50 -3.22
C GLY A 300 9.60 -26.48 -3.73
N ARG A 301 8.46 -26.02 -4.23
CA ARG A 301 7.34 -26.87 -4.69
C ARG A 301 6.99 -26.75 -6.17
N GLY A 302 7.89 -26.23 -7.00
CA GLY A 302 7.73 -26.15 -8.45
C GLY A 302 8.74 -27.01 -9.20
#